data_31e6d345f4573282b06d2dc7ddab0f0c
#
_entry.id   31e6d345f4573282b06d2dc7ddab0f0c
#
_cell.length_a   1.000
_cell.length_b   1.000
_cell.length_c   1.000
_cell.angle_alpha   90.00
_cell.angle_beta   90.00
_cell.angle_gamma   90.00
#
_symmetry.space_group_name_H-M   'P 1'
#
loop_
_entity.id
_entity.type
_entity.pdbx_description
1 polymer ?
#
loop_
_entity_poly.entity_id
_entity_poly.type
_entity_poly.pdbx_seq_one_letter_code
_entity_poly.pdbx_strand_id
1 'polypeptide(L)'
;MRKLCRRAEPRGEKGTDAFSQRRGGVKQWRAGGLARGKCVCPLFLLLAVHALAPAEIIDRIAVSAGLRVITSSDIDREIRVVAFLAGNAPDFSVAARRAVAGRMVDQRLIQRELEVSHYPVPSASEVEPLLDKLKRERFPTDAAWREALAEQGVSEQEVKDEMLWVRTLVFFTDSRFRSGVQVSDEEARDYFEKTVKPAAEAAHPGQSVAFEDYRDRVEETLAGQRVDRELDKWLAEARARTEIVYHEEAFQ
;
A
#
# COMPACT_ATOMS: atom_id res chain seq x y z
N MET A 1 38.38 37.61 -3.87
CA MET A 1 37.84 38.98 -3.87
C MET A 1 36.48 38.89 -3.16
N ARG A 2 36.42 39.20 -1.86
CA ARG A 2 35.97 40.48 -1.24
C ARG A 2 34.53 40.78 -1.64
N LYS A 3 33.60 40.69 -0.72
CA LYS A 3 33.08 41.49 0.42
C LYS A 3 31.63 41.81 0.09
N LEU A 4 30.65 41.93 0.89
CA LEU A 4 30.33 42.28 2.27
C LEU A 4 28.83 42.00 2.47
N CYS A 5 28.36 41.31 3.52
CA CYS A 5 27.84 41.87 4.77
C CYS A 5 26.87 43.05 4.66
N ARG A 6 25.62 42.83 5.09
CA ARG A 6 25.04 43.63 6.16
C ARG A 6 23.73 43.02 6.70
N ARG A 7 23.81 42.77 7.92
CA ARG A 7 22.94 42.57 9.05
C ARG A 7 22.19 43.85 9.39
N ALA A 8 20.91 43.78 9.71
CA ALA A 8 20.22 44.72 10.58
C ALA A 8 18.97 44.08 11.22
N GLU A 9 19.08 43.81 12.50
CA GLU A 9 18.05 43.86 13.56
C GLU A 9 18.28 45.15 14.32
N PRO A 10 17.49 45.46 15.38
CA PRO A 10 16.06 45.48 15.66
C PRO A 10 15.65 46.81 16.32
N ARG A 11 14.35 47.01 16.66
CA ARG A 11 13.81 47.92 17.71
C ARG A 11 12.29 47.77 17.68
N GLY A 12 11.52 47.46 18.70
CA GLY A 12 11.60 47.71 20.14
C GLY A 12 10.89 48.99 20.52
N GLU A 13 9.72 48.92 21.14
CA GLU A 13 9.15 49.78 22.19
C GLU A 13 7.63 49.51 22.29
N LYS A 14 7.07 48.96 23.41
CA LYS A 14 6.75 49.49 24.75
C LYS A 14 5.75 50.66 24.72
N GLY A 15 4.64 50.47 25.43
CA GLY A 15 3.65 51.45 25.90
C GLY A 15 2.38 50.72 26.34
N THR A 16 2.25 50.29 27.50
CA THR A 16 1.82 50.72 28.87
C THR A 16 0.54 51.56 28.92
N ASP A 17 -0.34 51.06 29.80
CA ASP A 17 -1.29 51.73 30.66
C ASP A 17 -2.57 52.32 30.03
N ALA A 18 -3.75 52.17 30.57
CA ALA A 18 -4.26 52.30 31.95
C ALA A 18 -5.75 51.94 32.03
N PHE A 19 -6.13 51.15 32.97
CA PHE A 19 -6.99 51.43 34.10
C PHE A 19 -8.12 52.46 33.90
N SER A 20 -9.38 52.03 33.89
CA SER A 20 -10.48 52.81 34.46
C SER A 20 -11.63 51.92 34.91
N GLN A 21 -11.78 51.84 36.25
CA GLN A 21 -12.95 51.40 36.99
C GLN A 21 -14.07 52.46 36.82
N ARG A 22 -15.30 52.01 36.58
CA ARG A 22 -16.46 52.73 37.09
C ARG A 22 -17.51 51.74 37.62
N ARG A 23 -17.75 51.97 38.93
CA ARG A 23 -18.84 51.42 39.71
C ARG A 23 -20.17 52.07 39.32
N GLY A 24 -21.27 51.33 39.60
CA GLY A 24 -22.48 52.01 40.04
C GLY A 24 -23.77 51.56 39.37
N GLY A 25 -24.69 51.02 40.16
CA GLY A 25 -26.09 51.07 39.80
C GLY A 25 -26.91 49.84 40.19
N VAL A 26 -27.07 49.64 41.53
CA VAL A 26 -28.14 48.85 42.09
C VAL A 26 -29.48 49.56 41.82
N LYS A 27 -30.43 48.92 41.17
CA LYS A 27 -31.86 49.28 41.21
C LYS A 27 -32.67 48.04 41.55
N GLN A 28 -33.11 48.01 42.86
CA GLN A 28 -34.22 47.20 43.30
C GLN A 28 -35.49 47.63 42.57
N TRP A 29 -36.25 46.66 42.07
CA TRP A 29 -37.68 46.84 41.83
C TRP A 29 -38.48 45.74 42.53
N ARG A 30 -39.48 46.20 43.18
CA ARG A 30 -40.38 45.52 44.14
C ARG A 30 -41.29 44.49 43.43
N ALA A 31 -41.68 43.57 44.30
CA ALA A 31 -42.70 42.58 44.11
C ALA A 31 -44.06 43.10 43.67
N GLY A 32 -44.79 42.33 42.92
CA GLY A 32 -46.21 42.51 42.69
C GLY A 32 -46.79 41.48 41.73
N GLY A 33 -47.68 40.62 42.23
CA GLY A 33 -48.69 40.00 41.42
C GLY A 33 -48.69 38.47 41.36
N LEU A 34 -49.38 37.82 42.27
CA LEU A 34 -49.87 36.45 42.13
C LEU A 34 -50.72 36.30 40.82
N ALA A 35 -50.35 35.42 39.97
CA ALA A 35 -51.27 34.81 38.99
C ALA A 35 -51.07 33.30 39.02
N ARG A 36 -52.11 32.61 39.48
CA ARG A 36 -52.26 31.15 39.45
C ARG A 36 -52.28 30.69 37.96
N GLY A 37 -51.18 30.19 37.46
CA GLY A 37 -51.09 29.51 36.16
C GLY A 37 -50.58 28.09 36.37
N LYS A 38 -51.39 27.14 35.95
CA LYS A 38 -51.20 25.68 36.08
C LYS A 38 -49.81 25.26 35.67
N CYS A 39 -49.08 24.60 36.58
CA CYS A 39 -47.85 23.89 36.27
C CYS A 39 -48.17 22.75 35.31
N VAL A 40 -47.87 22.97 34.05
CA VAL A 40 -47.65 21.89 33.09
C VAL A 40 -46.16 21.59 33.16
N CYS A 41 -45.86 20.48 33.80
CA CYS A 41 -44.48 19.96 33.89
C CYS A 41 -43.87 19.79 32.50
N PRO A 42 -42.76 20.45 32.18
CA PRO A 42 -42.01 20.14 30.98
C PRO A 42 -41.07 18.96 31.21
N LEU A 43 -41.59 17.86 31.81
CA LEU A 43 -40.78 16.66 32.07
C LEU A 43 -40.87 15.61 30.94
N PHE A 44 -41.50 15.95 29.81
CA PHE A 44 -41.72 14.99 28.73
C PHE A 44 -40.99 15.32 27.40
N LEU A 45 -40.07 16.28 27.40
CA LEU A 45 -39.36 16.64 26.14
C LEU A 45 -37.86 16.27 26.18
N LEU A 46 -37.45 15.35 27.03
CA LEU A 46 -36.05 14.92 27.18
C LEU A 46 -35.78 13.48 26.75
N LEU A 47 -36.64 12.88 25.91
CA LEU A 47 -36.55 11.47 25.57
C LEU A 47 -36.55 11.22 24.03
N ALA A 48 -35.85 11.99 23.23
CA ALA A 48 -35.70 11.67 21.83
C ALA A 48 -34.40 12.18 21.18
N VAL A 49 -33.30 12.25 21.92
CA VAL A 49 -31.98 12.27 21.31
C VAL A 49 -31.45 10.85 21.43
N HIS A 50 -32.02 9.93 20.68
CA HIS A 50 -31.32 8.71 20.33
C HIS A 50 -30.16 9.16 19.42
N ALA A 51 -28.98 9.26 20.03
CA ALA A 51 -27.74 9.34 19.27
C ALA A 51 -27.77 8.19 18.28
N LEU A 52 -27.95 8.50 16.99
CA LEU A 52 -27.52 7.65 15.91
C LEU A 52 -26.00 7.54 16.08
N ALA A 53 -25.58 6.62 16.96
CA ALA A 53 -24.19 6.20 16.96
C ALA A 53 -23.91 5.74 15.54
N PRO A 54 -22.96 6.34 14.81
CA PRO A 54 -22.54 5.78 13.53
C PRO A 54 -22.21 4.32 13.81
N ALA A 55 -22.81 3.40 13.07
CA ALA A 55 -22.42 2.00 13.14
C ALA A 55 -20.92 1.98 12.81
N GLU A 56 -20.12 1.66 13.80
CA GLU A 56 -18.68 1.46 13.61
C GLU A 56 -18.58 0.31 12.60
N ILE A 57 -18.08 0.62 11.41
CA ILE A 57 -17.85 -0.39 10.37
C ILE A 57 -16.69 -1.23 10.88
N ILE A 58 -17.03 -2.35 11.53
CA ILE A 58 -16.04 -3.34 11.93
C ILE A 58 -15.56 -3.98 10.63
N ASP A 59 -14.28 -3.82 10.32
CA ASP A 59 -13.65 -4.43 9.16
C ASP A 59 -13.81 -5.97 9.23
N ARG A 60 -14.19 -6.60 8.12
CA ARG A 60 -14.48 -8.03 8.10
C ARG A 60 -13.20 -8.81 7.87
N ILE A 61 -12.98 -9.87 8.63
CA ILE A 61 -11.92 -10.83 8.35
C ILE A 61 -12.30 -11.60 7.09
N ALA A 62 -11.47 -11.49 6.06
CA ALA A 62 -11.65 -12.22 4.79
C ALA A 62 -10.89 -13.53 4.78
N VAL A 63 -9.67 -13.55 5.34
CA VAL A 63 -8.88 -14.78 5.46
C VAL A 63 -8.18 -14.82 6.81
N SER A 64 -8.18 -15.98 7.42
CA SER A 64 -7.32 -16.31 8.57
C SER A 64 -6.23 -17.27 8.10
N ALA A 65 -4.95 -16.91 8.32
CA ALA A 65 -3.79 -17.73 7.96
C ALA A 65 -2.91 -17.93 9.20
N GLY A 66 -3.13 -19.02 9.91
CA GLY A 66 -2.53 -19.25 11.22
C GLY A 66 -2.89 -18.16 12.21
N LEU A 67 -1.89 -17.43 12.73
CA LEU A 67 -2.09 -16.34 13.68
C LEU A 67 -2.29 -14.94 12.99
N ARG A 68 -2.30 -14.89 11.69
CA ARG A 68 -2.45 -13.63 10.92
C ARG A 68 -3.81 -13.60 10.23
N VAL A 69 -4.36 -12.41 10.15
CA VAL A 69 -5.64 -12.17 9.45
C VAL A 69 -5.42 -11.22 8.28
N ILE A 70 -6.27 -11.35 7.28
CA ILE A 70 -6.38 -10.43 6.13
C ILE A 70 -7.83 -9.97 6.13
N THR A 71 -8.04 -8.67 6.14
CA THR A 71 -9.37 -8.08 6.18
C THR A 71 -9.87 -7.70 4.78
N SER A 72 -11.17 -7.42 4.65
CA SER A 72 -11.74 -6.94 3.38
C SER A 72 -11.12 -5.61 2.96
N SER A 73 -10.85 -4.72 3.91
CA SER A 73 -10.23 -3.44 3.60
C SER A 73 -8.76 -3.58 3.18
N ASP A 74 -8.03 -4.57 3.70
CA ASP A 74 -6.67 -4.88 3.25
C ASP A 74 -6.68 -5.33 1.78
N ILE A 75 -7.64 -6.20 1.41
CA ILE A 75 -7.80 -6.67 0.02
C ILE A 75 -8.14 -5.52 -0.91
N ASP A 76 -9.09 -4.67 -0.53
CA ASP A 76 -9.52 -3.53 -1.35
C ASP A 76 -8.39 -2.49 -1.48
N ARG A 77 -7.56 -2.32 -0.46
CA ARG A 77 -6.36 -1.48 -0.52
C ARG A 77 -5.34 -2.04 -1.49
N GLU A 78 -5.03 -3.32 -1.39
CA GLU A 78 -4.10 -4.03 -2.28
C GLU A 78 -4.54 -3.94 -3.74
N ILE A 79 -5.84 -4.14 -4.02
CA ILE A 79 -6.41 -3.97 -5.37
C ILE A 79 -6.13 -2.57 -5.91
N ARG A 80 -6.36 -1.52 -5.12
CA ARG A 80 -6.13 -0.13 -5.55
C ARG A 80 -4.66 0.15 -5.82
N VAL A 81 -3.77 -0.27 -4.93
CA VAL A 81 -2.33 -0.04 -5.05
C VAL A 81 -1.77 -0.75 -6.29
N VAL A 82 -2.10 -2.02 -6.47
CA VAL A 82 -1.64 -2.80 -7.64
C VAL A 82 -2.20 -2.22 -8.94
N ALA A 83 -3.48 -1.85 -8.97
CA ALA A 83 -4.10 -1.21 -10.13
C ALA A 83 -3.45 0.14 -10.47
N PHE A 84 -3.17 0.96 -9.45
CA PHE A 84 -2.45 2.23 -9.61
C PHE A 84 -1.05 2.02 -10.23
N LEU A 85 -0.28 1.09 -9.70
CA LEU A 85 1.06 0.76 -10.22
C LEU A 85 1.00 0.22 -11.65
N ALA A 86 -0.01 -0.58 -11.98
CA ALA A 86 -0.23 -1.08 -13.34
C ALA A 86 -0.81 -0.04 -14.31
N GLY A 87 -1.33 1.09 -13.82
CA GLY A 87 -2.03 2.09 -14.63
C GLY A 87 -3.41 1.65 -15.11
N ASN A 88 -4.04 0.76 -14.35
CA ASN A 88 -5.36 0.19 -14.65
C ASN A 88 -6.41 0.71 -13.67
N ALA A 89 -7.69 0.54 -14.03
CA ALA A 89 -8.78 0.71 -13.09
C ALA A 89 -8.81 -0.47 -12.09
N PRO A 90 -9.13 -0.23 -10.80
CA PRO A 90 -9.24 -1.30 -9.81
C PRO A 90 -10.48 -2.18 -10.09
N ASP A 91 -10.31 -3.50 -9.99
CA ASP A 91 -11.39 -4.48 -10.11
C ASP A 91 -11.75 -5.04 -8.72
N PHE A 92 -12.95 -4.71 -8.24
CA PHE A 92 -13.48 -5.17 -6.96
C PHE A 92 -14.46 -6.34 -7.10
N SER A 93 -14.45 -7.06 -8.22
CA SER A 93 -15.25 -8.27 -8.37
C SER A 93 -14.87 -9.33 -7.32
N VAL A 94 -15.82 -10.18 -6.96
CA VAL A 94 -15.59 -11.30 -6.02
C VAL A 94 -14.40 -12.15 -6.46
N ALA A 95 -14.26 -12.40 -7.76
CA ALA A 95 -13.16 -13.17 -8.32
C ALA A 95 -11.81 -12.46 -8.13
N ALA A 96 -11.76 -11.15 -8.37
CA ALA A 96 -10.55 -10.35 -8.18
C ALA A 96 -10.15 -10.27 -6.70
N ARG A 97 -11.09 -9.98 -5.80
CA ARG A 97 -10.87 -9.97 -4.36
C ARG A 97 -10.32 -11.31 -3.87
N ARG A 98 -10.91 -12.43 -4.32
CA ARG A 98 -10.44 -13.76 -3.94
C ARG A 98 -9.04 -14.08 -4.47
N ALA A 99 -8.73 -13.68 -5.69
CA ALA A 99 -7.39 -13.84 -6.27
C ALA A 99 -6.35 -13.02 -5.50
N VAL A 100 -6.68 -11.76 -5.15
CA VAL A 100 -5.81 -10.89 -4.33
C VAL A 100 -5.60 -11.49 -2.94
N ALA A 101 -6.67 -11.94 -2.27
CA ALA A 101 -6.58 -12.59 -0.98
C ALA A 101 -5.63 -13.80 -1.00
N GLY A 102 -5.68 -14.61 -2.07
CA GLY A 102 -4.75 -15.73 -2.27
C GLY A 102 -3.28 -15.29 -2.35
N ARG A 103 -2.99 -14.21 -3.09
CA ARG A 103 -1.62 -13.63 -3.14
C ARG A 103 -1.18 -13.07 -1.79
N MET A 104 -2.09 -12.39 -1.08
CA MET A 104 -1.79 -11.87 0.26
C MET A 104 -1.50 -13.00 1.27
N VAL A 105 -2.15 -14.16 1.14
CA VAL A 105 -1.78 -15.35 1.95
C VAL A 105 -0.34 -15.75 1.65
N ASP A 106 0.05 -15.87 0.39
CA ASP A 106 1.44 -16.19 0.01
C ASP A 106 2.43 -15.16 0.57
N GLN A 107 2.08 -13.88 0.47
CA GLN A 107 2.86 -12.80 1.06
C GLN A 107 3.04 -12.99 2.58
N ARG A 108 1.99 -13.36 3.31
CA ARG A 108 2.08 -13.60 4.76
C ARG A 108 2.98 -14.81 5.10
N LEU A 109 2.94 -15.86 4.27
CA LEU A 109 3.80 -17.04 4.43
C LEU A 109 5.27 -16.70 4.21
N ILE A 110 5.57 -15.92 3.16
CA ILE A 110 6.93 -15.44 2.86
C ILE A 110 7.42 -14.51 3.97
N GLN A 111 6.62 -13.55 4.41
CA GLN A 111 6.96 -12.64 5.51
C GLN A 111 7.32 -13.41 6.78
N ARG A 112 6.54 -14.45 7.11
CA ARG A 112 6.85 -15.31 8.25
C ARG A 112 8.20 -16.02 8.09
N GLU A 113 8.49 -16.53 6.91
CA GLU A 113 9.78 -17.18 6.62
C GLU A 113 10.94 -16.21 6.76
N LEU A 114 10.81 -14.98 6.23
CA LEU A 114 11.81 -13.94 6.37
C LEU A 114 12.10 -13.59 7.84
N GLU A 115 11.04 -13.48 8.67
CA GLU A 115 11.16 -13.21 10.11
C GLU A 115 11.88 -14.33 10.87
N VAL A 116 11.55 -15.60 10.56
CA VAL A 116 12.10 -16.77 11.26
C VAL A 116 13.54 -17.05 10.83
N SER A 117 13.82 -16.94 9.54
CA SER A 117 15.11 -17.33 8.95
C SER A 117 16.12 -16.18 8.90
N HIS A 118 15.72 -14.97 9.36
CA HIS A 118 16.58 -13.77 9.42
C HIS A 118 17.26 -13.45 8.08
N TYR A 119 16.56 -13.63 6.97
CA TYR A 119 17.04 -13.19 5.67
C TYR A 119 17.27 -11.68 5.69
N PRO A 120 18.34 -11.18 5.08
CA PRO A 120 18.48 -9.75 4.85
C PRO A 120 17.34 -9.28 3.96
N VAL A 121 16.70 -8.17 4.32
CA VAL A 121 15.63 -7.57 3.54
C VAL A 121 16.06 -6.21 3.01
N PRO A 122 15.60 -5.81 1.82
CA PRO A 122 15.87 -4.48 1.28
C PRO A 122 15.38 -3.39 2.23
N SER A 123 16.09 -2.28 2.26
CA SER A 123 15.68 -1.11 3.05
C SER A 123 14.70 -0.23 2.30
N ALA A 124 13.86 0.52 3.02
CA ALA A 124 12.92 1.47 2.43
C ALA A 124 13.62 2.52 1.55
N SER A 125 14.88 2.89 1.86
CA SER A 125 15.66 3.84 1.07
C SER A 125 15.99 3.34 -0.35
N GLU A 126 15.95 2.04 -0.60
CA GLU A 126 16.17 1.47 -1.93
C GLU A 126 14.98 1.68 -2.88
N VAL A 127 13.82 2.00 -2.33
CA VAL A 127 12.59 2.22 -3.11
C VAL A 127 12.48 3.67 -3.58
N GLU A 128 13.08 4.62 -2.88
CA GLU A 128 12.98 6.05 -3.23
C GLU A 128 13.40 6.36 -4.69
N PRO A 129 14.54 5.86 -5.19
CA PRO A 129 14.93 6.10 -6.59
C PRO A 129 13.94 5.49 -7.60
N LEU A 130 13.32 4.36 -7.26
CA LEU A 130 12.33 3.70 -8.10
C LEU A 130 11.02 4.49 -8.15
N LEU A 131 10.58 5.01 -7.00
CA LEU A 131 9.42 5.88 -6.91
C LEU A 131 9.64 7.18 -7.70
N ASP A 132 10.80 7.81 -7.54
CA ASP A 132 11.15 9.01 -8.30
C ASP A 132 11.18 8.75 -9.80
N LYS A 133 11.67 7.59 -10.22
CA LYS A 133 11.63 7.17 -11.62
C LYS A 133 10.18 7.02 -12.09
N LEU A 134 9.34 6.31 -11.36
CA LEU A 134 7.91 6.13 -11.66
C LEU A 134 7.20 7.48 -11.80
N LYS A 135 7.44 8.41 -10.87
CA LYS A 135 6.87 9.77 -10.91
C LYS A 135 7.27 10.49 -12.19
N ARG A 136 8.57 10.55 -12.50
CA ARG A 136 9.07 11.24 -13.71
C ARG A 136 8.57 10.65 -15.01
N GLU A 137 8.41 9.32 -15.08
CA GLU A 137 8.01 8.64 -16.31
C GLU A 137 6.50 8.76 -16.58
N ARG A 138 5.68 8.81 -15.54
CA ARG A 138 4.22 8.70 -15.68
C ARG A 138 3.46 9.98 -15.36
N PHE A 139 4.05 10.90 -14.63
CA PHE A 139 3.35 12.09 -14.15
C PHE A 139 4.14 13.36 -14.47
N PRO A 140 3.52 14.35 -15.16
CA PRO A 140 4.22 15.57 -15.60
C PRO A 140 4.57 16.50 -14.44
N THR A 141 3.87 16.41 -13.32
CA THR A 141 4.07 17.27 -12.14
C THR A 141 3.73 16.52 -10.84
N ASP A 142 4.25 17.00 -9.71
CA ASP A 142 3.88 16.49 -8.38
C ASP A 142 2.39 16.72 -8.05
N ALA A 143 1.76 17.72 -8.67
CA ALA A 143 0.33 17.94 -8.52
C ALA A 143 -0.47 16.80 -9.20
N ALA A 144 -0.10 16.44 -10.44
CA ALA A 144 -0.71 15.33 -11.17
C ALA A 144 -0.51 13.98 -10.44
N TRP A 145 0.66 13.77 -9.83
CA TRP A 145 0.92 12.60 -9.00
C TRP A 145 -0.06 12.53 -7.81
N ARG A 146 -0.17 13.63 -7.04
CA ARG A 146 -1.07 13.68 -5.87
C ARG A 146 -2.54 13.54 -6.25
N GLU A 147 -2.94 14.12 -7.37
CA GLU A 147 -4.31 13.99 -7.89
C GLU A 147 -4.63 12.54 -8.27
N ALA A 148 -3.72 11.86 -8.99
CA ALA A 148 -3.88 10.46 -9.37
C ALA A 148 -3.95 9.51 -8.15
N LEU A 149 -3.14 9.76 -7.11
CA LEU A 149 -3.23 9.03 -5.85
C LEU A 149 -4.59 9.22 -5.18
N ALA A 150 -5.05 10.48 -5.09
CA ALA A 150 -6.33 10.81 -4.47
C ALA A 150 -7.53 10.22 -5.24
N GLU A 151 -7.48 10.23 -6.57
CA GLU A 151 -8.52 9.66 -7.43
C GLU A 151 -8.73 8.16 -7.18
N GLN A 152 -7.64 7.42 -6.94
CA GLN A 152 -7.73 5.99 -6.63
C GLN A 152 -7.79 5.67 -5.13
N GLY A 153 -7.74 6.69 -4.27
CA GLY A 153 -7.77 6.51 -2.82
C GLY A 153 -6.56 5.74 -2.31
N VAL A 154 -5.38 6.01 -2.86
CA VAL A 154 -4.09 5.40 -2.52
C VAL A 154 -3.17 6.46 -1.95
N SER A 155 -2.40 6.12 -0.93
CA SER A 155 -1.35 6.97 -0.38
C SER A 155 0.01 6.66 -1.02
N GLU A 156 0.91 7.65 -1.03
CA GLU A 156 2.29 7.43 -1.48
C GLU A 156 3.01 6.36 -0.64
N GLN A 157 2.68 6.27 0.65
CA GLN A 157 3.27 5.25 1.53
C GLN A 157 2.85 3.84 1.11
N GLU A 158 1.59 3.62 0.78
CA GLU A 158 1.11 2.32 0.28
C GLU A 158 1.80 1.92 -1.02
N VAL A 159 2.06 2.88 -1.92
CA VAL A 159 2.84 2.63 -3.15
C VAL A 159 4.28 2.22 -2.80
N LYS A 160 4.93 2.91 -1.86
CA LYS A 160 6.29 2.56 -1.40
C LYS A 160 6.33 1.18 -0.76
N ASP A 161 5.36 0.86 0.07
CA ASP A 161 5.27 -0.43 0.76
C ASP A 161 5.13 -1.58 -0.23
N GLU A 162 4.30 -1.41 -1.27
CA GLU A 162 4.16 -2.41 -2.33
C GLU A 162 5.44 -2.55 -3.17
N MET A 163 6.07 -1.44 -3.55
CA MET A 163 7.36 -1.49 -4.27
C MET A 163 8.44 -2.18 -3.43
N LEU A 164 8.48 -1.91 -2.12
CA LEU A 164 9.40 -2.57 -1.19
C LEU A 164 9.09 -4.06 -1.08
N TRP A 165 7.81 -4.42 -1.03
CA TRP A 165 7.39 -5.81 -1.01
C TRP A 165 7.84 -6.56 -2.27
N VAL A 166 7.60 -6.01 -3.45
CA VAL A 166 8.03 -6.62 -4.73
C VAL A 166 9.55 -6.84 -4.73
N ARG A 167 10.32 -5.86 -4.25
CA ARG A 167 11.77 -5.98 -4.15
C ARG A 167 12.21 -7.04 -3.14
N THR A 168 11.51 -7.11 -2.01
CA THR A 168 11.72 -8.12 -0.97
C THR A 168 11.46 -9.52 -1.50
N LEU A 169 10.40 -9.71 -2.29
CA LEU A 169 10.07 -10.97 -2.94
C LEU A 169 11.18 -11.45 -3.88
N VAL A 170 11.68 -10.56 -4.75
CA VAL A 170 12.80 -10.87 -5.65
C VAL A 170 14.03 -11.27 -4.84
N PHE A 171 14.36 -10.50 -3.80
CA PHE A 171 15.50 -10.81 -2.95
C PHE A 171 15.36 -12.15 -2.23
N PHE A 172 14.18 -12.45 -1.70
CA PHE A 172 13.88 -13.72 -1.06
C PHE A 172 14.04 -14.90 -2.01
N THR A 173 13.46 -14.80 -3.22
CA THR A 173 13.51 -15.87 -4.22
C THR A 173 14.93 -16.14 -4.69
N ASP A 174 15.70 -15.09 -4.95
CA ASP A 174 17.09 -15.21 -5.34
C ASP A 174 17.95 -15.82 -4.24
N SER A 175 17.81 -15.32 -3.00
CA SER A 175 18.62 -15.80 -1.87
C SER A 175 18.32 -17.25 -1.51
N ARG A 176 17.07 -17.68 -1.65
CA ARG A 176 16.65 -19.01 -1.22
C ARG A 176 16.79 -20.07 -2.28
N PHE A 177 16.46 -19.76 -3.53
CA PHE A 177 16.30 -20.78 -4.58
C PHE A 177 17.37 -20.70 -5.68
N ARG A 178 17.87 -19.50 -6.02
CA ARG A 178 18.73 -19.31 -7.18
C ARG A 178 20.05 -20.05 -7.08
N SER A 179 20.64 -20.18 -5.90
CA SER A 179 21.93 -20.89 -5.70
C SER A 179 21.85 -22.39 -6.04
N GLY A 180 20.66 -23.00 -5.98
CA GLY A 180 20.43 -24.40 -6.32
C GLY A 180 20.08 -24.64 -7.80
N VAL A 181 19.92 -23.56 -8.59
CA VAL A 181 19.51 -23.66 -9.99
C VAL A 181 20.72 -23.70 -10.92
N GLN A 182 20.78 -24.75 -11.73
CA GLN A 182 21.79 -24.91 -12.79
C GLN A 182 21.08 -25.15 -14.11
N VAL A 183 21.47 -24.45 -15.16
CA VAL A 183 20.99 -24.64 -16.53
C VAL A 183 22.13 -25.28 -17.33
N SER A 184 21.87 -26.40 -17.99
CA SER A 184 22.88 -27.02 -18.86
C SER A 184 22.91 -26.33 -20.21
N ASP A 185 24.08 -26.40 -20.89
CA ASP A 185 24.27 -25.87 -22.22
C ASP A 185 23.32 -26.51 -23.24
N GLU A 186 23.02 -27.80 -23.06
CA GLU A 186 22.09 -28.55 -23.89
C GLU A 186 20.65 -28.02 -23.76
N GLU A 187 20.19 -27.80 -22.54
CA GLU A 187 18.86 -27.21 -22.29
C GLU A 187 18.75 -25.78 -22.83
N ALA A 188 19.82 -24.99 -22.67
CA ALA A 188 19.83 -23.63 -23.17
C ALA A 188 19.74 -23.61 -24.73
N ARG A 189 20.49 -24.50 -25.42
CA ARG A 189 20.39 -24.64 -26.87
C ARG A 189 19.03 -25.16 -27.33
N ASP A 190 18.49 -26.15 -26.64
CA ASP A 190 17.17 -26.69 -26.96
C ASP A 190 16.04 -25.65 -26.81
N TYR A 191 16.08 -24.86 -25.74
CA TYR A 191 15.14 -23.77 -25.54
C TYR A 191 15.30 -22.67 -26.61
N PHE A 192 16.55 -22.33 -26.96
CA PHE A 192 16.84 -21.36 -28.01
C PHE A 192 16.26 -21.80 -29.36
N GLU A 193 16.55 -23.02 -29.80
CA GLU A 193 16.08 -23.53 -31.11
C GLU A 193 14.55 -23.63 -31.17
N LYS A 194 13.89 -24.04 -30.05
CA LYS A 194 12.44 -24.26 -30.03
C LYS A 194 11.63 -22.99 -29.78
N THR A 195 12.19 -22.02 -29.06
CA THR A 195 11.38 -20.89 -28.54
C THR A 195 11.92 -19.55 -29.01
N VAL A 196 13.23 -19.30 -28.83
CA VAL A 196 13.78 -17.96 -29.02
C VAL A 196 14.05 -17.69 -30.50
N LYS A 197 14.67 -18.63 -31.21
CA LYS A 197 15.07 -18.47 -32.62
C LYS A 197 13.86 -18.23 -33.55
N PRO A 198 12.76 -19.01 -33.47
CA PRO A 198 11.60 -18.75 -34.32
C PRO A 198 10.97 -17.38 -34.08
N ALA A 199 10.93 -16.94 -32.80
CA ALA A 199 10.40 -15.64 -32.43
C ALA A 199 11.32 -14.49 -32.94
N ALA A 200 12.62 -14.65 -32.81
CA ALA A 200 13.60 -13.65 -33.27
C ALA A 200 13.62 -13.53 -34.79
N GLU A 201 13.57 -14.65 -35.53
CA GLU A 201 13.49 -14.68 -36.99
C GLU A 201 12.19 -14.04 -37.50
N ALA A 202 11.06 -14.26 -36.80
CA ALA A 202 9.77 -13.63 -37.12
C ALA A 202 9.81 -12.12 -36.89
N ALA A 203 10.49 -11.67 -35.84
CA ALA A 203 10.62 -10.25 -35.50
C ALA A 203 11.58 -9.50 -36.44
N HIS A 204 12.62 -10.19 -36.96
CA HIS A 204 13.67 -9.62 -37.81
C HIS A 204 13.93 -10.49 -39.03
N PRO A 205 13.02 -10.50 -40.03
CA PRO A 205 13.18 -11.34 -41.24
C PRO A 205 14.49 -11.03 -41.98
N GLY A 206 15.25 -12.07 -42.25
CA GLY A 206 16.51 -11.97 -43.00
C GLY A 206 17.77 -11.68 -42.19
N GLN A 207 17.65 -11.56 -40.86
CA GLN A 207 18.81 -11.49 -39.96
C GLN A 207 19.20 -12.89 -39.49
N SER A 208 20.52 -13.13 -39.41
CA SER A 208 21.04 -14.36 -38.80
C SER A 208 20.88 -14.30 -37.30
N VAL A 209 20.24 -15.32 -36.73
CA VAL A 209 20.00 -15.43 -35.28
C VAL A 209 20.93 -16.51 -34.72
N ALA A 210 22.01 -16.11 -34.04
CA ALA A 210 22.99 -17.03 -33.46
C ALA A 210 22.69 -17.27 -31.98
N PHE A 211 22.89 -18.49 -31.49
CA PHE A 211 22.69 -18.86 -30.09
C PHE A 211 23.53 -18.00 -29.12
N GLU A 212 24.77 -17.73 -29.49
CA GLU A 212 25.72 -17.00 -28.64
C GLU A 212 25.22 -15.57 -28.29
N ASP A 213 24.45 -14.94 -29.19
CA ASP A 213 23.88 -13.60 -28.96
C ASP A 213 22.72 -13.62 -27.93
N TYR A 214 22.18 -14.79 -27.67
CA TYR A 214 21.03 -15.00 -26.80
C TYR A 214 21.33 -15.87 -25.58
N ARG A 215 22.53 -16.46 -25.50
CA ARG A 215 22.93 -17.42 -24.45
C ARG A 215 22.55 -16.94 -23.03
N ASP A 216 23.12 -15.80 -22.62
CA ASP A 216 22.92 -15.29 -21.27
C ASP A 216 21.44 -15.05 -20.94
N ARG A 217 20.70 -14.54 -21.94
CA ARG A 217 19.26 -14.29 -21.80
C ARG A 217 18.46 -15.58 -21.69
N VAL A 218 18.83 -16.60 -22.44
CA VAL A 218 18.21 -17.92 -22.39
C VAL A 218 18.47 -18.58 -21.05
N GLU A 219 19.73 -18.59 -20.60
CA GLU A 219 20.12 -19.16 -19.31
C GLU A 219 19.42 -18.45 -18.16
N GLU A 220 19.34 -17.11 -18.17
CA GLU A 220 18.61 -16.33 -17.17
C GLU A 220 17.11 -16.64 -17.18
N THR A 221 16.50 -16.77 -18.37
CA THR A 221 15.08 -17.13 -18.50
C THR A 221 14.79 -18.51 -17.92
N LEU A 222 15.62 -19.51 -18.25
CA LEU A 222 15.46 -20.87 -17.73
C LEU A 222 15.73 -20.95 -16.23
N ALA A 223 16.73 -20.22 -15.75
CA ALA A 223 17.01 -20.12 -14.32
C ALA A 223 15.83 -19.48 -13.57
N GLY A 224 15.27 -18.37 -14.08
CA GLY A 224 14.07 -17.73 -13.52
C GLY A 224 12.90 -18.69 -13.45
N GLN A 225 12.59 -19.41 -14.53
CA GLN A 225 11.51 -20.42 -14.53
C GLN A 225 11.71 -21.54 -13.51
N ARG A 226 12.95 -21.90 -13.19
CA ARG A 226 13.24 -22.89 -12.15
C ARG A 226 13.05 -22.31 -10.77
N VAL A 227 13.50 -21.09 -10.55
CA VAL A 227 13.27 -20.35 -9.30
C VAL A 227 11.77 -20.24 -9.03
N ASP A 228 10.97 -19.87 -10.04
CA ASP A 228 9.51 -19.78 -9.91
C ASP A 228 8.89 -21.13 -9.51
N ARG A 229 9.30 -22.23 -10.16
CA ARG A 229 8.81 -23.57 -9.79
C ARG A 229 9.19 -23.98 -8.37
N GLU A 230 10.39 -23.67 -7.91
CA GLU A 230 10.79 -23.96 -6.52
C GLU A 230 10.03 -23.09 -5.51
N LEU A 231 9.75 -21.84 -5.85
CA LEU A 231 8.88 -20.97 -5.04
C LEU A 231 7.47 -21.54 -4.96
N ASP A 232 6.86 -21.92 -6.09
CA ASP A 232 5.51 -22.50 -6.14
C ASP A 232 5.41 -23.76 -5.29
N LYS A 233 6.40 -24.65 -5.39
CA LYS A 233 6.48 -25.85 -4.57
C LYS A 233 6.58 -25.52 -3.09
N TRP A 234 7.46 -24.61 -2.72
CA TRP A 234 7.62 -24.17 -1.33
C TRP A 234 6.33 -23.54 -0.79
N LEU A 235 5.66 -22.66 -1.59
CA LEU A 235 4.38 -22.08 -1.22
C LEU A 235 3.29 -23.14 -1.02
N ALA A 236 3.21 -24.13 -1.90
CA ALA A 236 2.26 -25.23 -1.75
C ALA A 236 2.48 -25.99 -0.43
N GLU A 237 3.74 -26.29 -0.09
CA GLU A 237 4.10 -26.94 1.17
C GLU A 237 3.82 -26.05 2.40
N ALA A 238 4.12 -24.73 2.31
CA ALA A 238 3.85 -23.78 3.37
C ALA A 238 2.34 -23.63 3.63
N ARG A 239 1.53 -23.57 2.57
CA ARG A 239 0.06 -23.57 2.65
C ARG A 239 -0.48 -24.85 3.29
N ALA A 240 0.05 -26.01 2.91
CA ALA A 240 -0.39 -27.29 3.47
C ALA A 240 -0.10 -27.41 4.98
N ARG A 241 0.91 -26.73 5.49
CA ARG A 241 1.28 -26.72 6.93
C ARG A 241 0.60 -25.61 7.73
N THR A 242 -0.13 -24.71 7.07
CA THR A 242 -0.76 -23.56 7.71
C THR A 242 -2.27 -23.71 7.62
N GLU A 243 -2.97 -23.55 8.74
CA GLU A 243 -4.43 -23.48 8.71
C GLU A 243 -4.85 -22.19 8.02
N ILE A 244 -5.52 -22.30 6.87
CA ILE A 244 -6.00 -21.17 6.08
C ILE A 244 -7.51 -21.30 5.91
N VAL A 245 -8.24 -20.31 6.44
CA VAL A 245 -9.70 -20.27 6.39
C VAL A 245 -10.14 -19.03 5.62
N TYR A 246 -10.92 -19.20 4.54
CA TYR A 246 -11.54 -18.13 3.77
C TYR A 246 -12.98 -17.93 4.25
N HIS A 247 -13.34 -16.70 4.57
CA HIS A 247 -14.66 -16.27 4.99
C HIS A 247 -15.40 -15.69 3.77
N GLU A 248 -16.19 -16.52 3.07
CA GLU A 248 -16.75 -16.19 1.76
C GLU A 248 -17.65 -14.95 1.76
N GLU A 249 -18.32 -14.67 2.88
CA GLU A 249 -19.17 -13.49 3.08
C GLU A 249 -18.39 -12.16 3.05
N ALA A 250 -17.09 -12.20 3.25
CA ALA A 250 -16.22 -11.03 3.24
C ALA A 250 -15.76 -10.58 1.84
N PHE A 251 -16.04 -11.41 0.82
CA PHE A 251 -15.69 -11.13 -0.58
C PHE A 251 -16.86 -10.54 -1.39
N GLN A 252 -18.05 -10.50 -0.80
CA GLN A 252 -19.28 -10.03 -1.44
C GLN A 252 -19.40 -8.51 -1.46
#